data_c2a0d71cd953145a345de07a58bf9f2b
#
_entry.id   c2a0d71cd953145a345de07a58bf9f2b
#
_cell.length_a   1.000
_cell.length_b   1.000
_cell.length_c   1.000
_cell.angle_alpha   90.00
_cell.angle_beta   90.00
_cell.angle_gamma   90.00
#
_symmetry.space_group_name_H-M   'P 1'
#
loop_
_entity.id
_entity.type
_entity.pdbx_description
1 polymer ?
#
loop_
_entity_poly.entity_id
_entity_poly.type
_entity_poly.pdbx_seq_one_letter_code
_entity_poly.pdbx_strand_id
1 'polypeptide(L)'
;VVVAGPTSSGKSTTLVRNMSIMLKERNYEINLITVEDPAEQKIFGAHQMPVVNASNEEQREEKFTEALAAALRSDPDTLMVGEIRTLSAAQLTVKGALSGHNVWTTLHANSAMAALTRLLDMGVEGFKLKDETMMRGLVSMRLFKKLCPYCRERLIDQPKHPAYQRVLDAFGEIGLQQVYVRGAGCEECKGTGTLG
;
A
#
# COMPACT_ATOMS: atom_id res chain seq x y z
N VAL A 1 5.07 7.84 -5.20
CA VAL A 1 5.11 6.83 -4.12
C VAL A 1 4.42 5.56 -4.58
N VAL A 2 5.06 4.41 -4.37
CA VAL A 2 4.52 3.08 -4.69
C VAL A 2 4.30 2.29 -3.40
N VAL A 3 3.08 1.80 -3.21
CA VAL A 3 2.72 0.93 -2.06
C VAL A 3 2.56 -0.50 -2.57
N ALA A 4 3.49 -1.36 -2.19
CA ALA A 4 3.56 -2.76 -2.59
C ALA A 4 3.07 -3.69 -1.48
N GLY A 5 2.53 -4.82 -1.85
CA GLY A 5 2.10 -5.87 -0.91
C GLY A 5 1.21 -6.89 -1.59
N PRO A 6 1.02 -8.07 -0.99
CA PRO A 6 0.08 -9.07 -1.48
C PRO A 6 -1.38 -8.59 -1.43
N THR A 7 -2.29 -9.36 -1.98
CA THR A 7 -3.73 -9.12 -1.83
C THR A 7 -4.11 -9.05 -0.35
N SER A 8 -5.05 -8.18 -0.01
CA SER A 8 -5.53 -7.98 1.37
C SER A 8 -4.44 -7.54 2.37
N SER A 9 -3.36 -6.90 1.92
CA SER A 9 -2.32 -6.34 2.79
C SER A 9 -2.61 -4.91 3.28
N GLY A 10 -3.77 -4.33 2.93
CA GLY A 10 -4.18 -3.00 3.36
C GLY A 10 -3.69 -1.85 2.47
N LYS A 11 -3.17 -2.13 1.27
CA LYS A 11 -2.66 -1.11 0.33
C LYS A 11 -3.69 -0.02 0.02
N SER A 12 -4.86 -0.42 -0.51
CA SER A 12 -5.93 0.52 -0.90
C SER A 12 -6.41 1.34 0.31
N THR A 13 -6.65 0.68 1.44
CA THR A 13 -7.07 1.36 2.68
C THR A 13 -6.03 2.40 3.13
N THR A 14 -4.75 2.07 3.05
CA THR A 14 -3.67 2.99 3.41
C THR A 14 -3.58 4.18 2.46
N LEU A 15 -3.72 3.94 1.14
CA LEU A 15 -3.76 5.04 0.17
C LEU A 15 -4.96 5.96 0.42
N VAL A 16 -6.15 5.42 0.53
CA VAL A 16 -7.38 6.20 0.80
C VAL A 16 -7.21 7.04 2.08
N ARG A 17 -6.64 6.44 3.14
CA ARG A 17 -6.38 7.16 4.38
C ARG A 17 -5.37 8.30 4.21
N ASN A 18 -4.27 8.06 3.49
CA ASN A 18 -3.26 9.08 3.22
C ASN A 18 -3.83 10.21 2.35
N MET A 19 -4.63 9.89 1.32
CA MET A 19 -5.30 10.90 0.50
C MET A 19 -6.26 11.75 1.34
N SER A 20 -7.03 11.12 2.23
CA SER A 20 -7.95 11.83 3.13
C SER A 20 -7.21 12.74 4.12
N ILE A 21 -6.05 12.33 4.63
CA ILE A 21 -5.22 13.15 5.51
C ILE A 21 -4.65 14.33 4.72
N MET A 22 -4.08 14.08 3.54
CA MET A 22 -3.49 15.10 2.68
C MET A 22 -4.51 16.20 2.31
N LEU A 23 -5.74 15.80 1.93
CA LEU A 23 -6.83 16.76 1.66
C LEU A 23 -7.13 17.64 2.86
N LYS A 24 -7.22 17.05 4.06
CA LYS A 24 -7.48 17.80 5.30
C LYS A 24 -6.33 18.77 5.63
N GLU A 25 -5.08 18.32 5.54
CA GLU A 25 -3.91 19.14 5.82
C GLU A 25 -3.74 20.32 4.84
N ARG A 26 -4.29 20.17 3.63
CA ARG A 26 -4.32 21.20 2.58
C ARG A 26 -5.66 21.96 2.53
N ASN A 27 -6.50 21.86 3.56
CA ASN A 27 -7.81 22.51 3.63
C ASN A 27 -8.71 22.26 2.41
N TYR A 28 -8.54 21.09 1.75
CA TYR A 28 -9.23 20.72 0.50
C TYR A 28 -8.95 21.66 -0.69
N GLU A 29 -7.85 22.38 -0.67
CA GLU A 29 -7.46 23.35 -1.73
C GLU A 29 -6.59 22.71 -2.81
N ILE A 30 -6.44 21.39 -2.83
CA ILE A 30 -5.70 20.65 -3.86
C ILE A 30 -6.64 19.88 -4.77
N ASN A 31 -6.29 19.80 -6.05
CA ASN A 31 -6.94 18.96 -7.03
C ASN A 31 -6.42 17.52 -6.92
N LEU A 32 -7.11 16.70 -6.11
CA LEU A 32 -6.81 15.29 -5.96
C LEU A 32 -7.72 14.47 -6.87
N ILE A 33 -7.11 13.79 -7.83
CA ILE A 33 -7.82 12.89 -8.76
C ILE A 33 -7.42 11.46 -8.47
N THR A 34 -8.39 10.54 -8.49
CA THR A 34 -8.12 9.09 -8.39
C THR A 34 -8.61 8.35 -9.62
N VAL A 35 -7.88 7.33 -10.05
CA VAL A 35 -8.30 6.38 -11.08
C VAL A 35 -8.26 4.99 -10.48
N GLU A 36 -9.41 4.33 -10.35
CA GLU A 36 -9.58 3.10 -9.58
C GLU A 36 -10.44 2.07 -10.33
N ASP A 37 -10.17 0.78 -10.14
CA ASP A 37 -10.88 -0.31 -10.80
C ASP A 37 -11.25 -1.47 -9.83
N PRO A 38 -12.42 -1.39 -9.19
CA PRO A 38 -13.28 -0.22 -8.95
C PRO A 38 -12.79 0.62 -7.75
N ALA A 39 -13.44 1.75 -7.51
CA ALA A 39 -13.25 2.51 -6.27
C ALA A 39 -13.92 1.76 -5.10
N GLU A 40 -13.11 1.34 -4.12
CA GLU A 40 -13.58 0.58 -2.95
C GLU A 40 -14.18 1.48 -1.87
N GLN A 41 -13.66 2.69 -1.72
CA GLN A 41 -14.05 3.63 -0.67
C GLN A 41 -14.17 5.05 -1.24
N LYS A 42 -15.10 5.81 -0.68
CA LYS A 42 -15.27 7.23 -1.03
C LYS A 42 -14.23 8.09 -0.32
N ILE A 43 -13.56 8.95 -1.07
CA ILE A 43 -12.62 9.96 -0.55
C ILE A 43 -13.29 11.32 -0.68
N PHE A 44 -13.71 11.87 0.46
CA PHE A 44 -14.34 13.19 0.47
C PHE A 44 -13.37 14.28 0.01
N GLY A 45 -13.76 15.06 -0.98
CA GLY A 45 -12.93 16.12 -1.57
C GLY A 45 -12.05 15.67 -2.74
N ALA A 46 -12.03 14.36 -3.09
CA ALA A 46 -11.33 13.86 -4.26
C ALA A 46 -12.26 13.72 -5.47
N HIS A 47 -11.71 13.90 -6.65
CA HIS A 47 -12.34 13.56 -7.93
C HIS A 47 -12.05 12.11 -8.27
N GLN A 48 -12.97 11.20 -7.92
CA GLN A 48 -12.76 9.77 -8.16
C GLN A 48 -13.30 9.37 -9.54
N MET A 49 -12.46 8.75 -10.35
CA MET A 49 -12.75 8.23 -11.68
C MET A 49 -12.73 6.69 -11.64
N PRO A 50 -13.83 6.05 -11.26
CA PRO A 50 -13.90 4.59 -11.24
C PRO A 50 -14.05 4.04 -12.66
N VAL A 51 -13.38 2.93 -12.96
CA VAL A 51 -13.65 2.15 -14.18
C VAL A 51 -14.94 1.37 -13.98
N VAL A 52 -15.91 1.64 -14.85
CA VAL A 52 -17.22 1.02 -14.81
C VAL A 52 -17.64 0.51 -16.20
N ASN A 53 -18.60 -0.42 -16.24
CA ASN A 53 -19.21 -0.90 -17.49
C ASN A 53 -18.21 -1.50 -18.51
N ALA A 54 -17.20 -2.22 -18.02
CA ALA A 54 -16.32 -3.02 -18.88
C ALA A 54 -16.88 -4.44 -19.00
N SER A 55 -16.99 -4.93 -20.23
CA SER A 55 -17.55 -6.24 -20.53
C SER A 55 -16.52 -7.37 -20.41
N ASN A 56 -15.25 -7.06 -20.55
CA ASN A 56 -14.12 -7.98 -20.43
C ASN A 56 -12.87 -7.27 -19.87
N GLU A 57 -11.81 -8.02 -19.63
CA GLU A 57 -10.57 -7.48 -19.04
C GLU A 57 -9.87 -6.48 -19.98
N GLU A 58 -9.86 -6.74 -21.28
CA GLU A 58 -9.25 -5.86 -22.29
C GLU A 58 -9.91 -4.46 -22.29
N GLN A 59 -11.24 -4.41 -22.33
CA GLN A 59 -11.97 -3.14 -22.21
C GLN A 59 -11.75 -2.44 -20.86
N ARG A 60 -11.57 -3.22 -19.81
CA ARG A 60 -11.28 -2.69 -18.47
C ARG A 60 -9.92 -1.99 -18.45
N GLU A 61 -8.91 -2.60 -19.01
CA GLU A 61 -7.56 -2.02 -19.14
C GLU A 61 -7.54 -0.80 -20.04
N GLU A 62 -8.26 -0.83 -21.17
CA GLU A 62 -8.41 0.29 -22.08
C GLU A 62 -9.06 1.50 -21.36
N LYS A 63 -10.22 1.30 -20.74
CA LYS A 63 -10.93 2.34 -19.97
C LYS A 63 -10.10 2.89 -18.82
N PHE A 64 -9.35 2.02 -18.13
CA PHE A 64 -8.43 2.47 -17.07
C PHE A 64 -7.35 3.39 -17.63
N THR A 65 -6.76 3.01 -18.76
CA THR A 65 -5.72 3.78 -19.44
C THR A 65 -6.26 5.12 -19.96
N GLU A 66 -7.47 5.14 -20.52
CA GLU A 66 -8.16 6.36 -20.95
C GLU A 66 -8.46 7.29 -19.78
N ALA A 67 -9.01 6.77 -18.68
CA ALA A 67 -9.29 7.52 -17.47
C ALA A 67 -8.01 8.12 -16.88
N LEU A 68 -6.91 7.35 -16.86
CA LEU A 68 -5.61 7.82 -16.39
C LEU A 68 -5.05 8.93 -17.29
N ALA A 69 -5.16 8.79 -18.60
CA ALA A 69 -4.78 9.83 -19.56
C ALA A 69 -5.64 11.10 -19.42
N ALA A 70 -6.93 10.96 -19.14
CA ALA A 70 -7.83 12.08 -18.87
C ALA A 70 -7.47 12.78 -17.55
N ALA A 71 -7.22 12.01 -16.48
CA ALA A 71 -6.79 12.53 -15.19
C ALA A 71 -5.52 13.39 -15.30
N LEU A 72 -4.51 12.92 -16.04
CA LEU A 72 -3.27 13.68 -16.27
C LEU A 72 -3.47 15.01 -17.03
N ARG A 73 -4.53 15.12 -17.84
CA ARG A 73 -4.88 16.38 -18.55
C ARG A 73 -5.75 17.31 -17.72
N SER A 74 -6.20 16.88 -16.56
CA SER A 74 -7.05 17.68 -15.67
C SER A 74 -6.27 18.44 -14.61
N ASP A 75 -4.97 18.63 -14.82
CA ASP A 75 -4.05 19.38 -13.94
C ASP A 75 -4.15 18.94 -12.46
N PRO A 76 -3.88 17.67 -12.13
CA PRO A 76 -3.96 17.20 -10.77
C PRO A 76 -2.74 17.64 -9.94
N ASP A 77 -2.96 18.22 -8.77
CA ASP A 77 -1.88 18.39 -7.79
C ASP A 77 -1.41 17.02 -7.26
N THR A 78 -2.36 16.12 -7.07
CA THR A 78 -2.11 14.76 -6.63
C THR A 78 -2.95 13.78 -7.44
N LEU A 79 -2.30 12.74 -7.96
CA LEU A 79 -2.92 11.65 -8.69
C LEU A 79 -2.76 10.34 -7.90
N MET A 80 -3.87 9.71 -7.56
CA MET A 80 -3.88 8.34 -7.01
C MET A 80 -4.28 7.35 -8.10
N VAL A 81 -3.36 6.47 -8.46
CA VAL A 81 -3.59 5.36 -9.38
C VAL A 81 -3.83 4.11 -8.54
N GLY A 82 -5.03 3.54 -8.60
CA GLY A 82 -5.45 2.45 -7.73
C GLY A 82 -4.48 1.27 -7.78
N GLU A 83 -4.19 0.76 -8.97
CA GLU A 83 -3.21 -0.31 -9.18
C GLU A 83 -2.60 -0.26 -10.59
N ILE A 84 -1.29 -0.46 -10.67
CA ILE A 84 -0.61 -0.66 -11.96
C ILE A 84 -0.61 -2.15 -12.30
N ARG A 85 -1.33 -2.51 -13.37
CA ARG A 85 -1.43 -3.90 -13.87
C ARG A 85 -0.74 -4.09 -15.22
N THR A 86 -0.72 -3.05 -16.06
CA THR A 86 -0.26 -3.09 -17.46
C THR A 86 0.89 -2.13 -17.72
N LEU A 87 1.62 -2.38 -18.81
CA LEU A 87 2.66 -1.48 -19.28
C LEU A 87 2.12 -0.08 -19.57
N SER A 88 0.95 0.03 -20.22
CA SER A 88 0.34 1.32 -20.57
C SER A 88 0.05 2.16 -19.33
N ALA A 89 -0.55 1.55 -18.30
CA ALA A 89 -0.78 2.21 -17.01
C ALA A 89 0.53 2.60 -16.31
N ALA A 90 1.56 1.73 -16.35
CA ALA A 90 2.87 2.02 -15.78
C ALA A 90 3.52 3.23 -16.48
N GLN A 91 3.52 3.28 -17.81
CA GLN A 91 4.09 4.38 -18.58
C GLN A 91 3.39 5.71 -18.32
N LEU A 92 2.05 5.73 -18.26
CA LEU A 92 1.30 6.95 -17.94
C LEU A 92 1.54 7.41 -16.49
N THR A 93 1.60 6.49 -15.55
CA THR A 93 1.91 6.77 -14.15
C THR A 93 3.30 7.39 -14.00
N VAL A 94 4.30 6.82 -14.67
CA VAL A 94 5.68 7.34 -14.70
C VAL A 94 5.72 8.71 -15.38
N LYS A 95 5.00 8.89 -16.52
CA LYS A 95 4.90 10.17 -17.20
C LYS A 95 4.32 11.25 -16.28
N GLY A 96 3.26 10.94 -15.53
CA GLY A 96 2.69 11.86 -14.55
C GLY A 96 3.70 12.26 -13.48
N ALA A 97 4.46 11.31 -12.93
CA ALA A 97 5.48 11.60 -11.94
C ALA A 97 6.63 12.48 -12.50
N LEU A 98 7.09 12.19 -13.72
CA LEU A 98 8.13 12.98 -14.41
C LEU A 98 7.65 14.39 -14.81
N SER A 99 6.33 14.58 -14.97
CA SER A 99 5.74 15.90 -15.23
C SER A 99 5.54 16.74 -13.97
N GLY A 100 6.00 16.25 -12.81
CA GLY A 100 5.96 17.00 -11.54
C GLY A 100 4.74 16.72 -10.66
N HIS A 101 3.78 15.91 -11.12
CA HIS A 101 2.61 15.56 -10.31
C HIS A 101 2.99 14.68 -9.11
N ASN A 102 2.31 14.86 -8.00
CA ASN A 102 2.44 13.97 -6.85
C ASN A 102 1.65 12.67 -7.07
N VAL A 103 2.34 11.62 -7.52
CA VAL A 103 1.68 10.36 -7.90
C VAL A 103 1.81 9.30 -6.82
N TRP A 104 0.67 8.69 -6.47
CA TRP A 104 0.55 7.57 -5.53
C TRP A 104 -0.09 6.37 -6.21
N THR A 105 0.47 5.20 -6.02
CA THR A 105 -0.08 3.99 -6.64
C THR A 105 0.15 2.75 -5.80
N THR A 106 -0.57 1.67 -6.13
CA THR A 106 -0.28 0.34 -5.58
C THR A 106 0.29 -0.61 -6.62
N LEU A 107 1.02 -1.60 -6.13
CA LEU A 107 1.54 -2.69 -6.93
C LEU A 107 1.46 -4.01 -6.16
N HIS A 108 1.02 -5.07 -6.81
CA HIS A 108 1.11 -6.41 -6.22
C HIS A 108 2.54 -6.92 -6.31
N ALA A 109 3.25 -6.88 -5.18
CA ALA A 109 4.60 -7.44 -5.06
C ALA A 109 4.86 -7.87 -3.61
N ASN A 110 5.67 -8.90 -3.42
CA ASN A 110 5.92 -9.49 -2.11
C ASN A 110 6.91 -8.70 -1.24
N SER A 111 7.63 -7.75 -1.82
CA SER A 111 8.57 -6.85 -1.13
C SER A 111 8.73 -5.55 -1.91
N ALA A 112 9.37 -4.55 -1.29
CA ALA A 112 9.71 -3.30 -1.95
C ALA A 112 10.64 -3.55 -3.16
N MET A 113 11.67 -4.38 -3.01
CA MET A 113 12.57 -4.71 -4.11
C MET A 113 11.86 -5.45 -5.25
N ALA A 114 10.99 -6.42 -4.92
CA ALA A 114 10.18 -7.12 -5.93
C ALA A 114 9.24 -6.17 -6.70
N ALA A 115 8.81 -5.06 -6.10
CA ALA A 115 8.04 -4.04 -6.81
C ALA A 115 8.86 -3.33 -7.89
N LEU A 116 10.14 -3.03 -7.64
CA LEU A 116 11.04 -2.47 -8.65
C LEU A 116 11.25 -3.45 -9.81
N THR A 117 11.54 -4.72 -9.49
CA THR A 117 11.68 -5.78 -10.50
C THR A 117 10.41 -5.87 -11.35
N ARG A 118 9.24 -5.86 -10.73
CA ARG A 118 7.97 -5.92 -11.46
C ARG A 118 7.75 -4.73 -12.40
N LEU A 119 8.15 -3.51 -12.01
CA LEU A 119 8.08 -2.34 -12.89
C LEU A 119 9.05 -2.48 -14.07
N LEU A 120 10.26 -3.03 -13.85
CA LEU A 120 11.21 -3.34 -14.92
C LEU A 120 10.63 -4.39 -15.89
N ASP A 121 10.05 -5.47 -15.36
CA ASP A 121 9.42 -6.54 -16.15
C ASP A 121 8.24 -6.03 -16.98
N MET A 122 7.53 -5.01 -16.47
CA MET A 122 6.49 -4.28 -17.22
C MET A 122 7.05 -3.35 -18.28
N GLY A 123 8.38 -3.20 -18.42
CA GLY A 123 9.02 -2.37 -19.44
C GLY A 123 9.29 -0.91 -19.02
N VAL A 124 9.21 -0.58 -17.73
CA VAL A 124 9.67 0.72 -17.23
C VAL A 124 11.19 0.74 -17.23
N GLU A 125 11.78 1.72 -17.87
CA GLU A 125 13.24 1.82 -18.00
C GLU A 125 13.92 2.03 -16.64
N GLY A 126 14.98 1.25 -16.38
CA GLY A 126 15.65 1.21 -15.08
C GLY A 126 16.27 2.56 -14.67
N PHE A 127 16.65 3.42 -15.59
CA PHE A 127 17.19 4.74 -15.27
C PHE A 127 16.10 5.67 -14.68
N LYS A 128 14.83 5.53 -15.11
CA LYS A 128 13.71 6.26 -14.54
C LYS A 128 13.42 5.80 -13.09
N LEU A 129 13.55 4.51 -12.81
CA LEU A 129 13.35 3.97 -11.46
C LEU A 129 14.45 4.39 -10.47
N LYS A 130 15.62 4.78 -10.97
CA LYS A 130 16.74 5.31 -10.17
C LYS A 130 16.65 6.80 -9.91
N ASP A 131 15.76 7.50 -10.60
CA ASP A 131 15.55 8.92 -10.43
C ASP A 131 14.81 9.20 -9.13
N GLU A 132 15.47 9.88 -8.20
CA GLU A 132 14.93 10.23 -6.88
C GLU A 132 13.76 11.23 -6.95
N THR A 133 13.69 12.02 -8.03
CA THR A 133 12.58 12.95 -8.23
C THR A 133 11.31 12.21 -8.63
N MET A 134 11.43 11.09 -9.34
CA MET A 134 10.34 10.24 -9.76
C MET A 134 9.97 9.24 -8.66
N MET A 135 10.93 8.49 -8.09
CA MET A 135 10.70 7.43 -7.09
C MET A 135 10.94 7.94 -5.67
N ARG A 136 10.03 8.77 -5.17
CA ARG A 136 10.12 9.39 -3.84
C ARG A 136 9.87 8.47 -2.66
N GLY A 137 9.24 7.33 -2.89
CA GLY A 137 8.95 6.38 -1.81
C GLY A 137 8.49 5.04 -2.34
N LEU A 138 8.97 4.00 -1.69
CA LEU A 138 8.59 2.62 -1.94
C LEU A 138 8.29 1.94 -0.61
N VAL A 139 7.03 1.59 -0.41
CA VAL A 139 6.51 1.03 0.85
C VAL A 139 6.07 -0.39 0.60
N SER A 140 6.53 -1.33 1.44
CA SER A 140 6.01 -2.71 1.42
C SER A 140 5.13 -2.95 2.63
N MET A 141 3.93 -3.47 2.40
CA MET A 141 2.92 -3.65 3.43
C MET A 141 2.52 -5.12 3.62
N ARG A 142 2.35 -5.50 4.86
CA ARG A 142 1.74 -6.76 5.27
C ARG A 142 0.88 -6.56 6.50
N LEU A 143 -0.25 -7.25 6.57
CA LEU A 143 -1.07 -7.29 7.77
C LEU A 143 -0.73 -8.54 8.58
N PHE A 144 -0.62 -8.36 9.88
CA PHE A 144 -0.47 -9.45 10.84
C PHE A 144 -1.65 -9.41 11.81
N LYS A 145 -2.07 -10.57 12.25
CA LYS A 145 -3.08 -10.66 13.32
C LYS A 145 -2.51 -10.06 14.60
N LYS A 146 -3.29 -9.21 15.24
CA LYS A 146 -2.91 -8.64 16.54
C LYS A 146 -2.98 -9.72 17.62
N LEU A 147 -2.00 -9.78 18.50
CA LEU A 147 -2.07 -10.66 19.66
C LEU A 147 -3.25 -10.28 20.55
N CYS A 148 -3.95 -11.28 21.05
CA CYS A 148 -5.04 -11.04 21.99
C CYS A 148 -4.48 -10.39 23.27
N PRO A 149 -4.96 -9.22 23.70
CA PRO A 149 -4.43 -8.53 24.87
C PRO A 149 -4.69 -9.28 26.18
N TYR A 150 -5.68 -10.15 26.20
CA TYR A 150 -6.12 -10.88 27.40
C TYR A 150 -5.34 -12.18 27.66
N CYS A 151 -4.82 -12.82 26.59
CA CYS A 151 -4.11 -14.09 26.74
C CYS A 151 -2.72 -14.11 26.09
N ARG A 152 -2.20 -12.95 25.62
CA ARG A 152 -0.82 -12.88 25.19
C ARG A 152 0.14 -13.07 26.36
N GLU A 153 1.26 -13.72 26.12
CA GLU A 153 2.28 -13.98 27.12
C GLU A 153 3.52 -13.13 26.88
N ARG A 154 4.21 -12.73 27.92
CA ARG A 154 5.48 -12.00 27.78
C ARG A 154 6.57 -12.98 27.33
N LEU A 155 7.41 -12.56 26.40
CA LEU A 155 8.48 -13.42 25.88
C LEU A 155 9.48 -13.78 26.96
N ILE A 156 9.72 -12.90 27.91
CA ILE A 156 10.64 -13.16 29.04
C ILE A 156 10.22 -14.38 29.86
N ASP A 157 8.92 -14.64 29.96
CA ASP A 157 8.37 -15.78 30.69
C ASP A 157 8.40 -17.08 29.87
N GLN A 158 8.90 -17.04 28.61
CA GLN A 158 8.89 -18.12 27.62
C GLN A 158 10.30 -18.44 27.09
N PRO A 159 11.26 -18.90 27.93
CA PRO A 159 12.65 -19.07 27.51
C PRO A 159 12.87 -20.13 26.45
N LYS A 160 11.90 -21.05 26.26
CA LYS A 160 11.92 -22.08 25.20
C LYS A 160 11.30 -21.59 23.87
N HIS A 161 10.75 -20.38 23.82
CA HIS A 161 10.14 -19.87 22.60
C HIS A 161 11.22 -19.57 21.52
N PRO A 162 11.01 -19.94 20.24
CA PRO A 162 12.02 -19.78 19.19
C PRO A 162 12.52 -18.35 18.98
N ALA A 163 11.73 -17.35 19.36
CA ALA A 163 12.12 -15.94 19.25
C ALA A 163 12.95 -15.44 20.47
N TYR A 164 13.02 -16.21 21.56
CA TYR A 164 13.63 -15.74 22.81
C TYR A 164 15.10 -15.30 22.61
N GLN A 165 15.93 -16.19 22.10
CA GLN A 165 17.35 -15.88 21.90
C GLN A 165 17.56 -14.73 20.90
N ARG A 166 16.80 -14.72 19.81
CA ARG A 166 16.87 -13.66 18.79
C ARG A 166 16.54 -12.27 19.34
N VAL A 167 15.54 -12.18 20.25
CA VAL A 167 15.15 -10.91 20.87
C VAL A 167 16.18 -10.52 21.93
N LEU A 168 16.69 -11.50 22.70
CA LEU A 168 17.74 -11.26 23.69
C LEU A 168 19.02 -10.71 23.02
N ASP A 169 19.45 -11.31 21.93
CA ASP A 169 20.66 -10.91 21.18
C ASP A 169 20.51 -9.51 20.57
N ALA A 170 19.31 -9.18 20.07
CA ALA A 170 19.07 -7.93 19.36
C ALA A 170 18.74 -6.73 20.31
N PHE A 171 18.06 -6.97 21.42
CA PHE A 171 17.48 -5.93 22.27
C PHE A 171 17.73 -6.11 23.77
N GLY A 172 18.46 -7.14 24.17
CA GLY A 172 18.74 -7.44 25.57
C GLY A 172 17.50 -7.84 26.37
N GLU A 173 17.63 -7.87 27.70
CA GLU A 173 16.53 -8.24 28.61
C GLU A 173 15.37 -7.25 28.57
N ILE A 174 15.65 -5.97 28.31
CA ILE A 174 14.60 -4.94 28.16
C ILE A 174 13.67 -5.29 27.00
N GLY A 175 14.23 -5.79 25.89
CA GLY A 175 13.44 -6.24 24.75
C GLY A 175 12.56 -7.44 25.09
N LEU A 176 13.07 -8.41 25.86
CA LEU A 176 12.27 -9.56 26.30
C LEU A 176 11.06 -9.17 27.15
N GLN A 177 11.18 -8.13 27.97
CA GLN A 177 10.08 -7.62 28.81
C GLN A 177 8.98 -6.94 27.99
N GLN A 178 9.32 -6.32 26.86
CA GLN A 178 8.41 -5.55 26.02
C GLN A 178 7.78 -6.38 24.89
N VAL A 179 8.36 -7.52 24.56
CA VAL A 179 7.87 -8.41 23.49
C VAL A 179 6.89 -9.41 24.05
N TYR A 180 5.77 -9.56 23.35
CA TYR A 180 4.74 -10.54 23.66
C TYR A 180 4.67 -11.60 22.58
N VAL A 181 4.27 -12.80 22.96
CA VAL A 181 4.00 -13.93 22.08
C VAL A 181 2.54 -14.35 22.18
N ARG A 182 2.13 -15.16 21.23
CA ARG A 182 0.78 -15.70 21.17
C ARG A 182 0.57 -16.67 22.36
N GLY A 183 -0.42 -16.40 23.19
CA GLY A 183 -0.85 -17.33 24.23
C GLY A 183 -1.76 -18.45 23.71
N ALA A 184 -2.15 -19.32 24.61
CA ALA A 184 -2.97 -20.51 24.32
C ALA A 184 -4.36 -20.18 23.76
N GLY A 185 -4.83 -18.94 23.97
CA GLY A 185 -6.17 -18.51 23.61
C GLY A 185 -7.09 -18.35 24.83
N CYS A 186 -8.15 -17.58 24.66
CA CYS A 186 -9.19 -17.34 25.68
C CYS A 186 -10.56 -17.17 25.01
N GLU A 187 -11.60 -16.97 25.78
CA GLU A 187 -12.97 -16.74 25.27
C GLU A 187 -13.04 -15.53 24.35
N GLU A 188 -12.39 -14.40 24.70
CA GLU A 188 -12.38 -13.17 23.91
C GLU A 188 -11.84 -13.36 22.50
N CYS A 189 -10.80 -14.15 22.34
CA CYS A 189 -10.24 -14.48 21.02
C CYS A 189 -10.74 -15.81 20.46
N LYS A 190 -11.75 -16.42 21.08
CA LYS A 190 -12.32 -17.72 20.68
C LYS A 190 -11.25 -18.81 20.52
N GLY A 191 -10.31 -18.87 21.45
CA GLY A 191 -9.24 -19.85 21.47
C GLY A 191 -8.11 -19.61 20.47
N THR A 192 -8.13 -18.52 19.67
CA THR A 192 -7.12 -18.29 18.61
C THR A 192 -5.83 -17.64 19.10
N GLY A 193 -5.81 -17.00 20.26
CA GLY A 193 -4.68 -16.23 20.77
C GLY A 193 -4.42 -14.93 20.00
N THR A 194 -5.24 -14.61 18.99
CA THR A 194 -5.11 -13.42 18.13
C THR A 194 -6.47 -12.79 17.87
N LEU A 195 -6.48 -11.48 17.53
CA LEU A 195 -7.65 -10.70 17.11
C LEU A 195 -7.40 -10.09 15.73
N GLY A 196 -8.47 -9.99 14.90
CA GLY A 196 -8.42 -9.43 13.54
C GLY A 196 -8.32 -10.45 12.44
#